data_2e08ffd95f9944939600d203510175a0
#
_entry.id   2e08ffd95f9944939600d203510175a0
#
_cell.length_a   1.000
_cell.length_b   1.000
_cell.length_c   1.000
_cell.angle_alpha   90.00
_cell.angle_beta   90.00
_cell.angle_gamma   90.00
#
_symmetry.space_group_name_H-M   'P 1'
#
loop_
_entity.id
_entity.type
_entity.pdbx_description
1 polymer ?
#
loop_
_entity_poly.entity_id
_entity_poly.type
_entity_poly.pdbx_seq_one_letter_code
_entity_poly.pdbx_strand_id
1 'polypeptide(L)'
;PLAFWQRLIKQIGEEYPDVFFLAEAFTKPAMMRTLGMIGFQQSYTYYAWRNAKWELEQYLYELSRDTAHVLRPAFWPTTHDILTPFMTWGKEGAFKLRAVLAATLSPTWGIYSGYELAESVPRPGYEEQIDNEKYEYKPRNFEAARANGIEQLLTDLNRIRHQHPALAQLRDITFHATTNDSLIAYSKRVRAEESLD
;
A
#
# COMPACT_ATOMS: atom_id res chain seq x y z
N PRO A 1 17.00 -9.37 18.31
CA PRO A 1 16.83 -8.57 17.07
C PRO A 1 16.20 -7.22 17.34
N LEU A 2 15.08 -7.10 18.15
CA LEU A 2 14.37 -5.83 18.38
C LEU A 2 15.26 -4.76 19.03
N ALA A 3 16.00 -5.09 20.08
CA ALA A 3 16.89 -4.14 20.74
C ALA A 3 18.04 -3.65 19.83
N PHE A 4 18.46 -4.46 18.88
CA PHE A 4 19.43 -4.05 17.86
C PHE A 4 18.83 -2.97 16.95
N TRP A 5 17.64 -3.24 16.37
CA TRP A 5 16.96 -2.30 15.49
C TRP A 5 16.63 -1.00 16.20
N GLN A 6 16.12 -1.07 17.44
CA GLN A 6 15.79 0.12 18.22
C GLN A 6 17.01 1.04 18.41
N ARG A 7 18.18 0.47 18.77
CA ARG A 7 19.41 1.24 18.92
C ARG A 7 19.89 1.81 17.59
N LEU A 8 19.91 0.97 16.54
CA LEU A 8 20.36 1.38 15.21
C LEU A 8 19.52 2.55 14.66
N ILE A 9 18.20 2.40 14.68
CA ILE A 9 17.27 3.43 14.17
C ILE A 9 17.45 4.74 14.95
N LYS A 10 17.59 4.64 16.28
CA LYS A 10 17.83 5.81 17.13
C LYS A 10 19.13 6.50 16.76
N GLN A 11 20.26 5.77 16.68
CA GLN A 11 21.57 6.33 16.36
C GLN A 11 21.61 6.97 14.97
N ILE A 12 21.05 6.28 13.98
CA ILE A 12 20.97 6.82 12.62
C ILE A 12 20.09 8.07 12.57
N GLY A 13 18.95 8.07 13.26
CA GLY A 13 18.04 9.24 13.27
C GLY A 13 18.62 10.48 13.99
N GLU A 14 19.54 10.29 14.94
CA GLU A 14 20.27 11.39 15.59
C GLU A 14 21.30 12.05 14.64
N GLU A 15 21.94 11.25 13.78
CA GLU A 15 22.98 11.73 12.86
C GLU A 15 22.41 12.04 11.46
N TYR A 16 21.43 11.27 11.01
CA TYR A 16 20.82 11.36 9.67
C TYR A 16 19.27 11.36 9.78
N PRO A 17 18.65 12.49 10.15
CA PRO A 17 17.21 12.54 10.44
C PRO A 17 16.31 12.26 9.23
N ASP A 18 16.84 12.36 8.02
CA ASP A 18 16.11 12.11 6.78
C ASP A 18 16.13 10.63 6.34
N VAL A 19 16.82 9.76 7.07
CA VAL A 19 16.84 8.32 6.77
C VAL A 19 15.56 7.65 7.26
N PHE A 20 14.87 6.98 6.35
CA PHE A 20 13.65 6.23 6.62
C PHE A 20 13.91 4.73 6.72
N PHE A 21 13.37 4.11 7.77
CA PHE A 21 13.37 2.66 7.95
C PHE A 21 11.97 2.12 7.67
N LEU A 22 11.86 1.30 6.63
CA LEU A 22 10.64 0.60 6.26
C LEU A 22 10.74 -0.86 6.70
N ALA A 23 9.72 -1.36 7.40
CA ALA A 23 9.63 -2.76 7.77
C ALA A 23 8.91 -3.54 6.66
N GLU A 24 9.62 -4.44 6.01
CA GLU A 24 9.04 -5.49 5.19
C GLU A 24 9.00 -6.78 6.00
N ALA A 25 7.98 -6.88 6.87
CA ALA A 25 7.85 -7.99 7.79
C ALA A 25 6.39 -8.43 7.84
N PHE A 26 6.02 -9.36 6.96
CA PHE A 26 4.70 -10.01 6.98
C PHE A 26 4.62 -11.00 8.13
N THR A 27 4.39 -10.49 9.32
CA THR A 27 4.38 -11.24 10.58
C THR A 27 3.07 -10.99 11.33
N LYS A 28 2.94 -11.53 12.55
CA LYS A 28 1.73 -11.33 13.36
C LYS A 28 1.48 -9.84 13.63
N PRO A 29 0.23 -9.37 13.70
CA PRO A 29 -0.10 -7.95 13.93
C PRO A 29 0.60 -7.33 15.14
N ALA A 30 0.75 -8.09 16.23
CA ALA A 30 1.46 -7.64 17.42
C ALA A 30 2.94 -7.31 17.13
N MET A 31 3.61 -8.11 16.31
CA MET A 31 5.01 -7.85 15.92
C MET A 31 5.10 -6.65 14.99
N MET A 32 4.17 -6.48 14.06
CA MET A 32 4.14 -5.29 13.18
C MET A 32 4.01 -4.00 14.00
N ARG A 33 3.13 -3.99 15.01
CA ARG A 33 3.02 -2.87 15.96
C ARG A 33 4.32 -2.65 16.72
N THR A 34 4.97 -3.72 17.18
CA THR A 34 6.26 -3.64 17.88
C THR A 34 7.33 -2.99 17.00
N LEU A 35 7.39 -3.33 15.70
CA LEU A 35 8.33 -2.70 14.77
C LEU A 35 8.10 -1.18 14.66
N GLY A 36 6.84 -0.74 14.57
CA GLY A 36 6.52 0.69 14.63
C GLY A 36 6.94 1.35 15.95
N MET A 37 6.71 0.67 17.09
CA MET A 37 7.09 1.19 18.42
C MET A 37 8.60 1.34 18.60
N ILE A 38 9.41 0.52 17.98
CA ILE A 38 10.89 0.60 18.08
C ILE A 38 11.53 1.55 17.05
N GLY A 39 10.71 2.19 16.20
CA GLY A 39 11.14 3.32 15.39
C GLY A 39 11.08 3.13 13.87
N PHE A 40 10.59 2.00 13.35
CA PHE A 40 10.31 1.90 11.91
C PHE A 40 9.23 2.91 11.52
N GLN A 41 9.53 3.80 10.57
CA GLN A 41 8.64 4.89 10.19
C GLN A 41 7.47 4.42 9.31
N GLN A 42 7.65 3.33 8.55
CA GLN A 42 6.61 2.72 7.74
C GLN A 42 6.70 1.21 7.78
N SER A 43 5.59 0.55 7.45
CA SER A 43 5.52 -0.90 7.32
C SER A 43 4.71 -1.30 6.10
N TYR A 44 5.15 -2.34 5.41
CA TYR A 44 4.30 -3.09 4.51
C TYR A 44 3.13 -3.67 5.28
N THR A 45 2.07 -4.03 4.56
CA THR A 45 0.78 -4.37 5.17
C THR A 45 0.15 -5.58 4.49
N TYR A 46 -0.89 -6.13 5.11
CA TYR A 46 -1.69 -7.21 4.52
C TYR A 46 -2.71 -6.72 3.48
N TYR A 47 -2.59 -5.49 3.00
CA TYR A 47 -3.50 -4.91 2.02
C TYR A 47 -3.72 -5.82 0.81
N ALA A 48 -2.68 -6.40 0.22
CA ALA A 48 -2.78 -7.22 -0.98
C ALA A 48 -3.75 -8.41 -0.85
N TRP A 49 -3.96 -8.93 0.36
CA TRP A 49 -4.85 -10.05 0.66
C TRP A 49 -6.24 -9.65 1.18
N ARG A 50 -6.50 -8.37 1.41
CA ARG A 50 -7.81 -7.86 1.83
C ARG A 50 -8.62 -7.48 0.59
N ASN A 51 -9.47 -8.37 0.11
CA ASN A 51 -10.17 -8.22 -1.16
C ASN A 51 -11.69 -8.02 -1.02
N ALA A 52 -12.31 -8.58 0.02
CA ALA A 52 -13.72 -8.35 0.29
C ALA A 52 -13.93 -6.98 0.95
N LYS A 53 -15.10 -6.37 0.71
CA LYS A 53 -15.49 -5.08 1.30
C LYS A 53 -15.31 -5.07 2.81
N TRP A 54 -15.88 -6.05 3.51
CA TRP A 54 -15.81 -6.13 4.97
C TRP A 54 -14.38 -6.28 5.50
N GLU A 55 -13.51 -7.00 4.77
CA GLU A 55 -12.09 -7.13 5.13
C GLU A 55 -11.35 -5.80 5.03
N LEU A 56 -11.62 -5.03 3.97
CA LEU A 56 -11.03 -3.71 3.78
C LEU A 56 -11.52 -2.73 4.85
N GLU A 57 -12.83 -2.69 5.11
CA GLU A 57 -13.44 -1.83 6.13
C GLU A 57 -12.87 -2.14 7.53
N GLN A 58 -12.83 -3.41 7.91
CA GLN A 58 -12.27 -3.85 9.19
C GLN A 58 -10.78 -3.50 9.30
N TYR A 59 -10.02 -3.78 8.25
CA TYR A 59 -8.59 -3.54 8.25
C TYR A 59 -8.25 -2.04 8.32
N LEU A 60 -8.96 -1.23 7.54
CA LEU A 60 -8.79 0.22 7.62
C LEU A 60 -9.25 0.80 8.95
N TYR A 61 -10.26 0.24 9.58
CA TYR A 61 -10.68 0.60 10.93
C TYR A 61 -9.55 0.35 11.94
N GLU A 62 -8.95 -0.85 11.92
CA GLU A 62 -7.79 -1.18 12.74
C GLU A 62 -6.63 -0.20 12.49
N LEU A 63 -6.24 0.01 11.23
CA LEU A 63 -5.11 0.87 10.88
C LEU A 63 -5.33 2.34 11.24
N SER A 64 -6.53 2.88 11.02
CA SER A 64 -6.81 4.30 11.20
C SER A 64 -7.12 4.69 12.65
N ARG A 65 -7.46 3.74 13.51
CA ARG A 65 -7.87 3.97 14.91
C ARG A 65 -6.97 3.24 15.89
N ASP A 66 -6.97 1.91 15.85
CA ASP A 66 -6.36 1.11 16.91
C ASP A 66 -4.84 1.16 16.87
N THR A 67 -4.25 1.23 15.69
CA THR A 67 -2.80 1.19 15.49
C THR A 67 -2.20 2.47 14.91
N ALA A 68 -3.02 3.47 14.59
CA ALA A 68 -2.58 4.71 13.94
C ALA A 68 -1.52 5.50 14.71
N HIS A 69 -1.39 5.27 16.01
CA HIS A 69 -0.42 5.94 16.87
C HIS A 69 1.00 5.34 16.77
N VAL A 70 1.13 4.10 16.24
CA VAL A 70 2.42 3.40 16.15
C VAL A 70 2.74 2.86 14.76
N LEU A 71 1.73 2.61 13.92
CA LEU A 71 1.91 1.99 12.60
C LEU A 71 1.52 2.97 11.49
N ARG A 72 2.42 3.18 10.55
CA ARG A 72 2.18 3.90 9.31
C ARG A 72 2.19 2.92 8.15
N PRO A 73 1.01 2.62 7.58
CA PRO A 73 0.89 1.62 6.53
C PRO A 73 1.41 2.15 5.19
N ALA A 74 2.08 1.28 4.44
CA ALA A 74 2.31 1.42 3.03
C ALA A 74 1.51 0.36 2.29
N PHE A 75 0.64 0.76 1.36
CA PHE A 75 -0.19 -0.16 0.58
C PHE A 75 0.47 -0.47 -0.75
N TRP A 76 0.73 -1.75 -0.95
CA TRP A 76 1.28 -2.30 -2.18
C TRP A 76 0.28 -3.29 -2.76
N PRO A 77 -0.33 -3.00 -3.91
CA PRO A 77 -1.20 -3.97 -4.60
C PRO A 77 -0.46 -5.23 -5.04
N THR A 78 0.78 -5.06 -5.48
CA THR A 78 1.74 -6.12 -5.83
C THR A 78 3.14 -5.72 -5.43
N THR A 79 4.00 -6.71 -5.20
CA THR A 79 5.46 -6.56 -5.11
C THR A 79 6.11 -7.65 -5.97
N HIS A 80 7.43 -7.75 -5.99
CA HIS A 80 8.09 -8.89 -6.64
C HIS A 80 7.70 -10.22 -5.98
N ASP A 81 7.50 -10.21 -4.65
CA ASP A 81 7.14 -11.39 -3.84
C ASP A 81 5.63 -11.54 -3.60
N ILE A 82 4.80 -10.64 -4.13
CA ILE A 82 3.35 -10.67 -3.91
C ILE A 82 2.61 -10.45 -5.22
N LEU A 83 1.95 -11.51 -5.68
CA LEU A 83 0.98 -11.48 -6.77
C LEU A 83 -0.18 -12.42 -6.40
N THR A 84 -1.19 -11.87 -5.74
CA THR A 84 -2.31 -12.67 -5.23
C THR A 84 -3.20 -13.21 -6.35
N PRO A 85 -3.97 -14.30 -6.10
CA PRO A 85 -4.94 -14.83 -7.06
C PRO A 85 -5.94 -13.78 -7.55
N PHE A 86 -6.33 -12.83 -6.69
CA PHE A 86 -7.21 -11.72 -7.09
C PHE A 86 -6.63 -10.90 -8.26
N MET A 87 -5.33 -10.60 -8.21
CA MET A 87 -4.63 -9.88 -9.27
C MET A 87 -4.46 -10.74 -10.52
N THR A 88 -4.06 -12.01 -10.33
CA THR A 88 -3.83 -12.97 -11.41
C THR A 88 -5.10 -13.21 -12.23
N TRP A 89 -6.23 -13.38 -11.57
CA TRP A 89 -7.51 -13.69 -12.25
C TRP A 89 -8.24 -12.43 -12.75
N GLY A 90 -8.16 -11.36 -11.98
CA GLY A 90 -8.85 -10.10 -12.31
C GLY A 90 -8.12 -9.24 -13.33
N LYS A 91 -6.86 -9.56 -13.63
CA LYS A 91 -6.04 -8.89 -14.67
C LYS A 91 -6.16 -7.36 -14.57
N GLU A 92 -6.28 -6.68 -15.72
CA GLU A 92 -6.35 -5.21 -15.77
C GLU A 92 -7.41 -4.60 -14.84
N GLY A 93 -8.57 -5.23 -14.71
CA GLY A 93 -9.63 -4.75 -13.82
C GLY A 93 -9.22 -4.75 -12.36
N ALA A 94 -8.56 -5.83 -11.91
CA ALA A 94 -8.02 -5.92 -10.55
C ALA A 94 -6.90 -4.89 -10.33
N PHE A 95 -5.99 -4.72 -11.29
CA PHE A 95 -4.92 -3.73 -11.21
C PHE A 95 -5.49 -2.31 -11.05
N LYS A 96 -6.45 -1.92 -11.88
CA LYS A 96 -7.11 -0.61 -11.77
C LYS A 96 -7.80 -0.43 -10.41
N LEU A 97 -8.60 -1.39 -9.99
CA LEU A 97 -9.31 -1.34 -8.71
C LEU A 97 -8.35 -1.22 -7.52
N ARG A 98 -7.31 -2.07 -7.49
CA ARG A 98 -6.38 -2.11 -6.37
C ARG A 98 -5.49 -0.87 -6.31
N ALA A 99 -5.14 -0.28 -7.46
CA ALA A 99 -4.42 0.99 -7.49
C ALA A 99 -5.26 2.13 -6.89
N VAL A 100 -6.54 2.23 -7.27
CA VAL A 100 -7.47 3.24 -6.71
C VAL A 100 -7.56 3.09 -5.20
N LEU A 101 -7.82 1.87 -4.70
CA LEU A 101 -7.94 1.63 -3.27
C LEU A 101 -6.64 1.90 -2.51
N ALA A 102 -5.49 1.48 -3.03
CA ALA A 102 -4.20 1.75 -2.39
C ALA A 102 -3.91 3.24 -2.30
N ALA A 103 -4.09 3.96 -3.42
CA ALA A 103 -3.80 5.39 -3.52
C ALA A 103 -4.71 6.26 -2.67
N THR A 104 -5.93 5.82 -2.38
CA THR A 104 -6.93 6.65 -1.70
C THR A 104 -7.20 6.24 -0.25
N LEU A 105 -6.90 5.00 0.13
CA LEU A 105 -7.09 4.50 1.50
C LEU A 105 -5.86 4.70 2.39
N SER A 106 -4.65 4.67 1.82
CA SER A 106 -3.41 4.77 2.59
C SER A 106 -2.67 6.08 2.35
N PRO A 107 -2.02 6.66 3.39
CA PRO A 107 -1.16 7.83 3.23
C PRO A 107 0.04 7.53 2.33
N THR A 108 0.55 6.31 2.39
CA THR A 108 1.66 5.84 1.54
C THR A 108 1.22 4.64 0.73
N TRP A 109 1.57 4.64 -0.54
CA TRP A 109 1.33 3.54 -1.45
C TRP A 109 2.47 3.42 -2.45
N GLY A 110 2.62 2.24 -3.03
CA GLY A 110 3.61 1.98 -4.06
C GLY A 110 3.12 0.95 -5.07
N ILE A 111 3.79 0.92 -6.20
CA ILE A 111 3.58 -0.07 -7.25
C ILE A 111 4.92 -0.72 -7.61
N TYR A 112 4.87 -1.99 -7.92
CA TYR A 112 6.01 -2.72 -8.47
C TYR A 112 6.11 -2.50 -9.97
N SER A 113 7.32 -2.40 -10.50
CA SER A 113 7.58 -2.24 -11.94
C SER A 113 6.90 -3.34 -12.76
N GLY A 114 6.21 -2.97 -13.82
CA GLY A 114 5.36 -3.87 -14.62
C GLY A 114 3.88 -3.82 -14.24
N TYR A 115 3.55 -3.07 -13.20
CA TYR A 115 2.15 -2.83 -12.83
C TYR A 115 1.37 -2.17 -13.97
N GLU A 116 1.99 -1.25 -14.66
CA GLU A 116 1.47 -0.52 -15.83
C GLU A 116 1.10 -1.47 -16.97
N LEU A 117 1.80 -2.61 -17.07
CA LEU A 117 1.56 -3.67 -18.05
C LEU A 117 0.52 -4.69 -17.59
N ALA A 118 -0.01 -4.56 -16.38
CA ALA A 118 -0.83 -5.58 -15.71
C ALA A 118 -0.15 -6.96 -15.69
N GLU A 119 1.14 -7.00 -15.37
CA GLU A 119 1.88 -8.26 -15.28
C GLU A 119 1.25 -9.15 -14.21
N SER A 120 0.51 -10.17 -14.66
CA SER A 120 -0.36 -11.00 -13.83
C SER A 120 -0.03 -12.50 -13.91
N VAL A 121 1.19 -12.84 -14.33
CA VAL A 121 1.64 -14.22 -14.40
C VAL A 121 2.40 -14.56 -13.11
N PRO A 122 1.86 -15.47 -12.28
CA PRO A 122 2.54 -15.86 -11.05
C PRO A 122 3.62 -16.90 -11.33
N ARG A 123 4.58 -16.99 -10.42
CA ARG A 123 5.51 -18.12 -10.33
C ARG A 123 4.72 -19.40 -10.04
N PRO A 124 4.96 -20.50 -10.76
CA PRO A 124 4.19 -21.75 -10.56
C PRO A 124 4.19 -22.23 -9.11
N GLY A 125 2.99 -22.32 -8.51
CA GLY A 125 2.81 -22.77 -7.12
C GLY A 125 3.04 -21.70 -6.04
N TYR A 126 3.25 -20.44 -6.41
CA TYR A 126 3.50 -19.33 -5.48
C TYR A 126 2.64 -18.13 -5.82
N GLU A 127 2.39 -17.27 -4.81
CA GLU A 127 1.78 -15.95 -4.99
C GLU A 127 2.84 -14.86 -5.24
N GLU A 128 3.83 -15.15 -6.06
CA GLU A 128 4.96 -14.29 -6.41
C GLU A 128 4.94 -13.99 -7.91
N GLN A 129 5.55 -12.89 -8.31
CA GLN A 129 5.73 -12.58 -9.72
C GLN A 129 6.63 -13.63 -10.39
N ILE A 130 6.33 -13.99 -11.64
CA ILE A 130 7.28 -14.74 -12.46
C ILE A 130 8.49 -13.83 -12.79
N ASP A 131 9.66 -14.42 -12.94
CA ASP A 131 10.91 -13.69 -13.20
C ASP A 131 11.17 -12.58 -12.17
N ASN A 132 10.94 -12.91 -10.88
CA ASN A 132 11.06 -11.97 -9.76
C ASN A 132 12.49 -11.89 -9.17
N GLU A 133 13.43 -12.62 -9.77
CA GLU A 133 14.81 -12.59 -9.32
C GLU A 133 15.43 -11.20 -9.55
N LYS A 134 15.88 -10.58 -8.48
CA LYS A 134 16.38 -9.19 -8.51
C LYS A 134 17.64 -8.98 -9.35
N TYR A 135 18.28 -10.06 -9.79
CA TYR A 135 19.45 -10.02 -10.66
C TYR A 135 19.13 -10.26 -12.15
N GLU A 136 17.88 -10.59 -12.45
CA GLU A 136 17.44 -10.77 -13.82
C GLU A 136 17.09 -9.41 -14.44
N TYR A 137 17.60 -9.19 -15.64
CA TYR A 137 17.17 -8.05 -16.44
C TYR A 137 15.90 -8.44 -17.21
N LYS A 138 14.78 -7.81 -16.87
CA LYS A 138 13.49 -7.99 -17.54
C LYS A 138 13.18 -6.77 -18.40
N PRO A 139 13.40 -6.82 -19.72
CA PRO A 139 12.98 -5.73 -20.60
C PRO A 139 11.46 -5.67 -20.68
N ARG A 140 10.90 -4.45 -20.59
CA ARG A 140 9.48 -4.21 -20.66
C ARG A 140 9.14 -3.20 -21.75
N ASN A 141 8.08 -3.47 -22.51
CA ASN A 141 7.56 -2.53 -23.48
C ASN A 141 6.43 -1.69 -22.84
N PHE A 142 6.80 -0.57 -22.23
CA PHE A 142 5.85 0.33 -21.59
C PHE A 142 4.92 1.06 -22.56
N GLU A 143 5.26 1.16 -23.84
CA GLU A 143 4.36 1.74 -24.84
C GLU A 143 3.13 0.86 -25.06
N ALA A 144 3.28 -0.46 -24.98
CA ALA A 144 2.15 -1.39 -25.04
C ALA A 144 1.18 -1.22 -23.84
N ALA A 145 1.67 -0.72 -22.71
CA ALA A 145 0.86 -0.48 -21.51
C ALA A 145 -0.15 0.66 -21.68
N ARG A 146 0.14 1.63 -22.54
CA ARG A 146 -0.74 2.81 -22.72
C ARG A 146 -2.14 2.44 -23.19
N ALA A 147 -2.27 1.37 -23.97
CA ALA A 147 -3.55 0.90 -24.48
C ALA A 147 -4.50 0.39 -23.38
N ASN A 148 -3.98 -0.12 -22.25
CA ASN A 148 -4.79 -0.63 -21.15
C ASN A 148 -5.30 0.48 -20.19
N GLY A 149 -4.75 1.70 -20.29
CA GLY A 149 -5.14 2.88 -19.51
C GLY A 149 -4.68 2.85 -18.04
N ILE A 150 -3.83 1.92 -17.62
CA ILE A 150 -3.33 1.86 -16.22
C ILE A 150 -2.34 2.98 -15.97
N GLU A 151 -1.40 3.24 -16.88
CA GLU A 151 -0.45 4.36 -16.77
C GLU A 151 -1.18 5.70 -16.58
N GLN A 152 -2.22 5.94 -17.38
CA GLN A 152 -3.04 7.14 -17.25
C GLN A 152 -3.75 7.20 -15.89
N LEU A 153 -4.32 6.08 -15.44
CA LEU A 153 -4.96 5.99 -14.12
C LEU A 153 -3.97 6.31 -12.99
N LEU A 154 -2.76 5.76 -13.02
CA LEU A 154 -1.72 6.03 -12.01
C LEU A 154 -1.32 7.51 -12.00
N THR A 155 -1.20 8.12 -13.17
CA THR A 155 -0.94 9.56 -13.33
C THR A 155 -2.05 10.39 -12.70
N ASP A 156 -3.30 10.04 -12.98
CA ASP A 156 -4.46 10.74 -12.42
C ASP A 156 -4.57 10.55 -10.91
N LEU A 157 -4.33 9.36 -10.39
CA LEU A 157 -4.32 9.09 -8.95
C LEU A 157 -3.26 9.93 -8.23
N ASN A 158 -2.04 10.02 -8.76
CA ASN A 158 -0.99 10.85 -8.17
C ASN A 158 -1.37 12.33 -8.21
N ARG A 159 -1.92 12.83 -9.32
CA ARG A 159 -2.42 14.19 -9.42
C ARG A 159 -3.51 14.48 -8.39
N ILE A 160 -4.50 13.59 -8.26
CA ILE A 160 -5.58 13.69 -7.27
C ILE A 160 -5.02 13.73 -5.85
N ARG A 161 -4.05 12.87 -5.53
CA ARG A 161 -3.41 12.86 -4.20
C ARG A 161 -2.70 14.18 -3.88
N HIS A 162 -2.02 14.78 -4.85
CA HIS A 162 -1.40 16.10 -4.66
C HIS A 162 -2.43 17.23 -4.45
N GLN A 163 -3.59 17.11 -5.07
CA GLN A 163 -4.66 18.11 -4.96
C GLN A 163 -5.51 17.97 -3.68
N HIS A 164 -5.51 16.78 -3.05
CA HIS A 164 -6.38 16.46 -1.92
C HIS A 164 -5.58 15.97 -0.71
N PRO A 165 -5.17 16.86 0.21
CA PRO A 165 -4.37 16.51 1.39
C PRO A 165 -5.00 15.42 2.26
N ALA A 166 -6.34 15.29 2.26
CA ALA A 166 -7.04 14.21 2.96
C ALA A 166 -6.57 12.81 2.56
N LEU A 167 -6.07 12.63 1.34
CA LEU A 167 -5.56 11.33 0.86
C LEU A 167 -4.16 11.00 1.41
N ALA A 168 -3.42 11.99 1.90
CA ALA A 168 -2.15 11.80 2.60
C ALA A 168 -2.33 11.45 4.08
N GLN A 169 -3.58 11.50 4.61
CA GLN A 169 -3.90 11.17 5.99
C GLN A 169 -4.37 9.72 6.12
N LEU A 170 -4.03 9.07 7.25
CA LEU A 170 -4.55 7.74 7.59
C LEU A 170 -5.88 7.82 8.33
N ARG A 171 -6.00 8.79 9.23
CA ARG A 171 -7.16 9.00 10.10
C ARG A 171 -8.30 9.70 9.36
N ASP A 172 -9.40 9.89 10.06
CA ASP A 172 -10.59 10.62 9.57
C ASP A 172 -11.19 10.02 8.28
N ILE A 173 -11.12 8.70 8.18
CA ILE A 173 -11.86 7.91 7.19
C ILE A 173 -13.22 7.50 7.74
N THR A 174 -14.26 7.62 6.92
CA THR A 174 -15.62 7.16 7.22
C THR A 174 -16.10 6.27 6.08
N PHE A 175 -16.49 5.04 6.42
CA PHE A 175 -17.15 4.13 5.48
C PHE A 175 -18.66 4.39 5.49
N HIS A 176 -19.27 4.36 4.33
CA HIS A 176 -20.69 4.60 4.13
C HIS A 176 -21.40 3.31 3.73
N ALA A 177 -22.62 3.13 4.24
CA ALA A 177 -23.43 1.97 3.88
C ALA A 177 -23.74 1.97 2.37
N THR A 178 -23.69 0.80 1.79
CA THR A 178 -24.08 0.53 0.40
C THR A 178 -25.06 -0.64 0.38
N THR A 179 -25.95 -0.66 -0.60
CA THR A 179 -26.93 -1.76 -0.80
C THR A 179 -26.36 -2.95 -1.55
N ASN A 180 -25.07 -2.88 -1.91
CA ASN A 180 -24.38 -3.94 -2.65
C ASN A 180 -23.02 -4.20 -2.00
N ASP A 181 -22.77 -5.45 -1.61
CA ASP A 181 -21.53 -5.88 -0.96
C ASP A 181 -20.29 -5.85 -1.87
N SER A 182 -20.49 -5.72 -3.17
CA SER A 182 -19.41 -5.50 -4.13
C SER A 182 -19.02 -4.02 -4.28
N LEU A 183 -19.71 -3.10 -3.60
CA LEU A 183 -19.43 -1.67 -3.63
C LEU A 183 -18.93 -1.20 -2.26
N ILE A 184 -17.78 -0.54 -2.27
CA ILE A 184 -17.24 0.16 -1.10
C ILE A 184 -17.37 1.67 -1.31
N ALA A 185 -17.91 2.37 -0.30
CA ALA A 185 -18.04 3.81 -0.32
C ALA A 185 -17.41 4.40 0.94
N TYR A 186 -16.58 5.39 0.79
CA TYR A 186 -15.91 6.06 1.91
C TYR A 186 -15.59 7.51 1.60
N SER A 187 -15.40 8.28 2.66
CA SER A 187 -14.90 9.66 2.60
C SER A 187 -13.73 9.84 3.54
N LYS A 188 -12.84 10.76 3.21
CA LYS A 188 -11.72 11.20 4.05
C LYS A 188 -11.77 12.72 4.22
N ARG A 189 -11.33 13.21 5.37
CA ARG A 189 -11.32 14.64 5.68
C ARG A 189 -9.98 15.04 6.27
N VAL A 190 -9.60 16.29 6.05
CA VAL A 190 -8.55 16.99 6.83
C VAL A 190 -9.27 17.85 7.85
N ARG A 191 -8.81 17.86 9.10
CA ARG A 191 -9.31 18.82 10.10
C ARG A 191 -8.77 20.20 9.78
N ALA A 192 -9.58 21.23 9.96
CA ALA A 192 -9.21 22.60 9.65
C ALA A 192 -7.97 23.11 10.41
N GLU A 193 -7.68 22.53 11.56
CA GLU A 193 -6.49 22.84 12.39
C GLU A 193 -5.18 22.23 11.82
N GLU A 194 -5.27 21.27 10.92
CA GLU A 194 -4.12 20.61 10.29
C GLU A 194 -3.78 21.21 8.90
N SER A 195 -4.56 22.17 8.44
CA SER A 195 -4.39 22.83 7.12
C SER A 195 -3.61 24.13 7.18
N LEU A 196 -2.96 24.46 8.30
CA LEU A 196 -2.27 25.72 8.53
C LEU A 196 -0.74 25.61 8.58
N ASP A 197 -0.14 24.47 8.12
CA ASP A 197 1.31 24.32 8.01
C ASP A 197 1.75 24.15 6.56
#